data_50fa862b9b6e5da26d78869f8b67bb31
#
_entry.id   50fa862b9b6e5da26d78869f8b67bb31
#
_cell.length_a   1.000
_cell.length_b   1.000
_cell.length_c   1.000
_cell.angle_alpha   90.00
_cell.angle_beta   90.00
_cell.angle_gamma   90.00
#
_symmetry.space_group_name_H-M   'P 1'
#
loop_
_entity.id
_entity.type
_entity.pdbx_description
1 polymer ?
#
loop_
_entity_poly.entity_id
_entity_poly.type
_entity_poly.pdbx_seq_one_letter_code
_entity_poly.pdbx_strand_id
1 'polypeptide(L)'
;MLTALAVTSCTGGVTGTPGSSGTRDELFPKLGNDGYDVQHYSLDLDYDPATGHLKGGATIVARATKDLSAFDLDFAGMDVEAATVDDKPAAVNRAGDELTLRPREDLARGKTFTAYVRYSGSPKTITDPDGSEEGWLKSPGGGVLALGEPTGSMAWFPSNNHPRDKATYDIKVTVPDGLQAVSNGELASRTSDKGRSTFSWRVKEPMATYLAAVAIGPYEIDDKGMTKSGIPIHNAVDPGVKGQTAEVVAQLPDIIAWEEQNFGPYPFSSTGVVVAPEKASGYALETQNRPVIPLDHFDLSTLVHELAHQWFGDSVTPATWRDMWLNEGFAQYSEWLWSEDHGGPTAQQHFDEEYAKDDGDEIWAFPPAAPPTAADVSGRPVYVRGAMVVHKIRQAVGDEKFFTLVQDWTRTHRHANASTEEFTRFVDGEAGHKLSDVWDTWLHGDGKPETP
;
A
#
# COMPACT_ATOMS: atom_id res chain seq x y z
N MET A 1 -7.84 -44.26 56.72
CA MET A 1 -8.60 -43.83 55.58
C MET A 1 -8.10 -42.44 55.21
N LEU A 2 -7.21 -42.33 54.25
CA LEU A 2 -6.79 -41.05 53.68
C LEU A 2 -7.60 -40.82 52.41
N THR A 3 -8.41 -39.80 52.46
CA THR A 3 -9.19 -39.35 51.30
C THR A 3 -8.30 -38.44 50.44
N ALA A 4 -7.90 -38.91 49.27
CA ALA A 4 -7.20 -38.08 48.29
C ALA A 4 -8.21 -37.11 47.64
N LEU A 5 -8.05 -35.80 47.88
CA LEU A 5 -8.72 -34.77 47.06
C LEU A 5 -8.04 -34.72 45.69
N ALA A 6 -8.77 -35.13 44.66
CA ALA A 6 -8.40 -34.87 43.29
C ALA A 6 -8.63 -33.37 43.01
N VAL A 7 -7.56 -32.60 42.86
CA VAL A 7 -7.62 -31.25 42.36
C VAL A 7 -7.81 -31.35 40.86
N THR A 8 -9.04 -31.19 40.39
CA THR A 8 -9.34 -30.98 38.98
C THR A 8 -8.85 -29.58 38.62
N SER A 9 -7.72 -29.49 37.96
CA SER A 9 -7.26 -28.29 37.27
C SER A 9 -8.26 -27.97 36.14
N CYS A 10 -9.19 -27.07 36.40
CA CYS A 10 -9.93 -26.43 35.33
C CYS A 10 -8.92 -25.60 34.52
N THR A 11 -8.48 -26.11 33.38
CA THR A 11 -7.91 -25.27 32.35
C THR A 11 -9.04 -24.42 31.79
N GLY A 12 -9.29 -23.29 32.44
CA GLY A 12 -10.28 -22.33 32.00
C GLY A 12 -9.81 -21.70 30.68
N GLY A 13 -10.25 -22.26 29.54
CA GLY A 13 -10.17 -21.58 28.26
C GLY A 13 -11.01 -20.31 28.31
N VAL A 14 -10.59 -19.27 27.61
CA VAL A 14 -11.44 -18.08 27.41
C VAL A 14 -12.66 -18.44 26.56
N THR A 15 -13.76 -17.73 26.77
CA THR A 15 -14.92 -17.79 25.85
C THR A 15 -14.87 -16.55 24.98
N GLY A 16 -14.47 -16.74 23.73
CA GLY A 16 -14.34 -15.67 22.74
C GLY A 16 -15.66 -15.35 22.04
N THR A 17 -15.68 -14.21 21.37
CA THR A 17 -16.71 -13.83 20.42
C THR A 17 -16.13 -13.84 19.00
N PRO A 18 -16.93 -14.01 17.94
CA PRO A 18 -16.44 -13.82 16.59
C PRO A 18 -15.83 -12.44 16.39
N GLY A 19 -14.80 -12.34 15.57
CA GLY A 19 -14.35 -11.09 14.97
C GLY A 19 -15.49 -10.47 14.15
N SER A 20 -15.36 -9.23 13.76
CA SER A 20 -16.28 -8.65 12.78
C SER A 20 -15.57 -8.58 11.42
N SER A 21 -16.27 -9.01 10.38
CA SER A 21 -15.89 -8.68 9.00
C SER A 21 -16.12 -7.18 8.78
N GLY A 22 -15.18 -6.56 8.09
CA GLY A 22 -15.15 -5.13 7.85
C GLY A 22 -14.66 -4.30 9.05
N THR A 23 -13.85 -3.32 8.75
CA THR A 23 -13.31 -2.36 9.74
C THR A 23 -14.27 -1.21 10.03
N ARG A 24 -15.40 -1.14 9.31
CA ARG A 24 -16.36 -0.01 9.29
C ARG A 24 -15.72 1.27 8.73
N ASP A 25 -14.75 1.13 7.84
CA ASP A 25 -14.30 2.24 7.01
C ASP A 25 -15.49 2.84 6.26
N GLU A 26 -15.58 4.15 6.19
CA GLU A 26 -16.77 4.82 5.63
C GLU A 26 -16.90 4.58 4.12
N LEU A 27 -15.77 4.47 3.40
CA LEU A 27 -15.75 4.25 1.95
C LEU A 27 -15.73 2.76 1.59
N PHE A 28 -15.00 1.95 2.36
CA PHE A 28 -14.85 0.51 2.14
C PHE A 28 -15.28 -0.29 3.39
N PRO A 29 -16.57 -0.25 3.78
CA PRO A 29 -17.04 -0.81 5.05
C PRO A 29 -16.89 -2.33 5.19
N LYS A 30 -16.63 -3.02 4.08
CA LYS A 30 -16.44 -4.47 4.04
C LYS A 30 -14.98 -4.90 4.04
N LEU A 31 -14.04 -3.98 3.83
CA LEU A 31 -12.63 -4.30 3.80
C LEU A 31 -11.99 -4.29 5.19
N GLY A 32 -11.00 -5.16 5.32
CA GLY A 32 -10.32 -5.40 6.57
C GLY A 32 -11.21 -6.01 7.64
N ASN A 33 -10.63 -6.41 8.74
CA ASN A 33 -11.31 -7.17 9.77
C ASN A 33 -10.91 -6.69 11.16
N ASP A 34 -11.79 -6.87 12.15
CA ASP A 34 -11.53 -6.45 13.52
C ASP A 34 -11.33 -7.65 14.47
N GLY A 35 -10.58 -7.40 15.53
CA GLY A 35 -10.34 -8.36 16.60
C GLY A 35 -8.94 -8.94 16.63
N TYR A 36 -8.10 -8.60 15.67
CA TYR A 36 -6.69 -8.96 15.63
C TYR A 36 -5.88 -7.88 14.89
N ASP A 37 -4.57 -7.98 14.96
CA ASP A 37 -3.56 -7.12 14.36
C ASP A 37 -2.49 -8.02 13.76
N VAL A 38 -2.25 -7.92 12.46
CA VAL A 38 -1.28 -8.77 11.77
C VAL A 38 0.12 -8.22 11.95
N GLN A 39 1.04 -9.09 12.34
CA GLN A 39 2.45 -8.75 12.55
C GLN A 39 3.35 -9.19 11.39
N HIS A 40 2.98 -10.29 10.73
CA HIS A 40 3.78 -10.84 9.65
C HIS A 40 2.98 -11.72 8.70
N TYR A 41 3.28 -11.60 7.40
CA TYR A 41 2.82 -12.51 6.34
C TYR A 41 4.02 -13.27 5.76
N SER A 42 3.91 -14.61 5.65
CA SER A 42 4.80 -15.43 4.82
C SER A 42 3.98 -16.03 3.68
N LEU A 43 4.25 -15.62 2.46
CA LEU A 43 3.55 -16.05 1.26
C LEU A 43 4.44 -16.99 0.45
N ASP A 44 3.94 -18.18 0.10
CA ASP A 44 4.59 -19.15 -0.81
C ASP A 44 3.70 -19.35 -2.02
N LEU A 45 4.10 -18.80 -3.17
CA LEU A 45 3.31 -18.72 -4.38
C LEU A 45 4.00 -19.54 -5.49
N ASP A 46 3.26 -20.47 -6.09
CA ASP A 46 3.70 -21.25 -7.26
C ASP A 46 2.74 -20.97 -8.42
N TYR A 47 3.18 -20.16 -9.39
CA TYR A 47 2.38 -19.71 -10.52
C TYR A 47 2.80 -20.39 -11.81
N ASP A 48 1.80 -20.86 -12.55
CA ASP A 48 1.96 -21.38 -13.90
C ASP A 48 1.26 -20.47 -14.92
N PRO A 49 1.99 -19.62 -15.65
CA PRO A 49 1.42 -18.71 -16.63
C PRO A 49 0.75 -19.39 -17.81
N ALA A 50 1.13 -20.65 -18.12
CA ALA A 50 0.51 -21.38 -19.22
C ALA A 50 -0.96 -21.75 -18.94
N THR A 51 -1.29 -21.98 -17.68
CA THR A 51 -2.64 -22.30 -17.21
C THR A 51 -3.34 -21.14 -16.50
N GLY A 52 -2.57 -20.14 -16.07
CA GLY A 52 -3.05 -19.06 -15.21
C GLY A 52 -3.34 -19.53 -13.78
N HIS A 53 -2.81 -20.69 -13.38
CA HIS A 53 -3.09 -21.30 -12.09
C HIS A 53 -2.04 -20.91 -11.05
N LEU A 54 -2.51 -20.49 -9.89
CA LEU A 54 -1.71 -20.17 -8.70
C LEU A 54 -1.98 -21.21 -7.62
N LYS A 55 -0.93 -21.76 -7.02
CA LYS A 55 -0.98 -22.45 -5.73
C LYS A 55 -0.36 -21.56 -4.69
N GLY A 56 -1.08 -21.28 -3.62
CA GLY A 56 -0.64 -20.40 -2.57
C GLY A 56 -0.66 -21.05 -1.19
N GLY A 57 0.29 -20.64 -0.38
CA GLY A 57 0.31 -20.87 1.07
C GLY A 57 0.55 -19.55 1.77
N ALA A 58 -0.36 -19.13 2.62
CA ALA A 58 -0.21 -17.93 3.44
C ALA A 58 -0.09 -18.32 4.92
N THR A 59 1.03 -18.00 5.53
CA THR A 59 1.21 -18.05 6.98
C THR A 59 1.07 -16.64 7.52
N ILE A 60 0.13 -16.43 8.44
CA ILE A 60 -0.25 -15.14 9.00
C ILE A 60 0.00 -15.19 10.50
N VAL A 61 0.95 -14.40 10.98
CA VAL A 61 1.21 -14.23 12.42
C VAL A 61 0.47 -12.98 12.86
N ALA A 62 -0.48 -13.15 13.78
CA ALA A 62 -1.33 -12.06 14.25
C ALA A 62 -1.49 -12.08 15.77
N ARG A 63 -1.86 -10.94 16.34
CA ARG A 63 -2.14 -10.78 17.75
C ARG A 63 -3.62 -10.48 17.96
N ALA A 64 -4.29 -11.28 18.77
CA ALA A 64 -5.69 -11.05 19.13
C ALA A 64 -5.84 -9.77 19.97
N THR A 65 -6.70 -8.85 19.56
CA THR A 65 -7.00 -7.58 20.26
C THR A 65 -8.19 -7.72 21.21
N LYS A 66 -8.98 -8.81 21.06
CA LYS A 66 -10.07 -9.26 21.94
C LYS A 66 -10.06 -10.79 22.05
N ASP A 67 -10.87 -11.36 22.94
CA ASP A 67 -11.06 -12.83 22.99
C ASP A 67 -11.87 -13.26 21.75
N LEU A 68 -11.28 -14.15 20.89
CA LEU A 68 -11.84 -14.52 19.60
C LEU A 68 -12.21 -16.00 19.55
N SER A 69 -13.45 -16.29 19.12
CA SER A 69 -13.89 -17.64 18.75
C SER A 69 -13.82 -17.91 17.25
N ALA A 70 -13.71 -16.85 16.44
CA ALA A 70 -13.49 -16.87 15.00
C ALA A 70 -12.90 -15.54 14.54
N PHE A 71 -12.25 -15.49 13.40
CA PHE A 71 -11.81 -14.26 12.74
C PHE A 71 -11.95 -14.41 11.22
N ASP A 72 -12.02 -13.26 10.55
CA ASP A 72 -12.21 -13.19 9.12
C ASP A 72 -10.94 -12.71 8.43
N LEU A 73 -10.77 -13.04 7.16
CA LEU A 73 -9.75 -12.58 6.22
C LEU A 73 -10.43 -12.22 4.91
N ASP A 74 -10.01 -11.14 4.28
CA ASP A 74 -10.40 -10.79 2.93
C ASP A 74 -9.69 -11.72 1.95
N PHE A 75 -10.46 -12.47 1.14
CA PHE A 75 -9.89 -13.40 0.16
C PHE A 75 -10.88 -13.69 -0.96
N ALA A 76 -10.56 -13.31 -2.20
CA ALA A 76 -11.47 -13.39 -3.34
C ALA A 76 -11.13 -14.55 -4.27
N GLY A 77 -12.12 -15.33 -4.62
CA GLY A 77 -12.16 -16.19 -5.81
C GLY A 77 -11.51 -17.56 -5.71
N MET A 78 -10.31 -17.72 -5.17
CA MET A 78 -9.61 -19.01 -5.15
C MET A 78 -10.14 -19.97 -4.07
N ASP A 79 -9.96 -21.27 -4.28
CA ASP A 79 -10.42 -22.31 -3.38
C ASP A 79 -9.47 -22.51 -2.21
N VAL A 80 -10.02 -22.59 -1.00
CA VAL A 80 -9.27 -22.94 0.21
C VAL A 80 -9.23 -24.45 0.37
N GLU A 81 -8.03 -25.04 0.33
CA GLU A 81 -7.81 -26.47 0.43
C GLU A 81 -7.67 -26.93 1.88
N ALA A 82 -7.05 -26.11 2.73
CA ALA A 82 -6.83 -26.38 4.15
C ALA A 82 -6.56 -25.07 4.91
N ALA A 83 -6.96 -25.05 6.18
CA ALA A 83 -6.57 -24.00 7.10
C ALA A 83 -6.24 -24.58 8.48
N THR A 84 -5.24 -23.99 9.15
CA THR A 84 -4.90 -24.28 10.54
C THR A 84 -4.75 -23.00 11.34
N VAL A 85 -4.98 -23.08 12.64
CA VAL A 85 -4.64 -22.05 13.62
C VAL A 85 -3.85 -22.71 14.74
N ASP A 86 -2.64 -22.18 15.01
CA ASP A 86 -1.67 -22.77 15.95
C ASP A 86 -1.46 -24.28 15.66
N ASP A 87 -1.20 -24.63 14.39
CA ASP A 87 -0.99 -25.98 13.85
C ASP A 87 -2.18 -26.95 14.01
N LYS A 88 -3.32 -26.49 14.51
CA LYS A 88 -4.54 -27.30 14.64
C LYS A 88 -5.50 -26.97 13.49
N PRO A 89 -6.17 -27.98 12.89
CA PRO A 89 -7.17 -27.74 11.86
C PRO A 89 -8.24 -26.73 12.32
N ALA A 90 -8.50 -25.72 11.52
CA ALA A 90 -9.56 -24.73 11.72
C ALA A 90 -10.76 -25.05 10.82
N ALA A 91 -11.95 -24.76 11.30
CA ALA A 91 -13.12 -24.79 10.42
C ALA A 91 -13.14 -23.55 9.53
N VAL A 92 -13.48 -23.76 8.25
CA VAL A 92 -13.46 -22.73 7.21
C VAL A 92 -14.90 -22.45 6.76
N ASN A 93 -15.24 -21.18 6.64
CA ASN A 93 -16.46 -20.73 5.99
C ASN A 93 -16.16 -19.62 4.99
N ARG A 94 -16.91 -19.54 3.90
CA ARG A 94 -16.79 -18.50 2.87
C ARG A 94 -18.14 -17.80 2.71
N ALA A 95 -18.12 -16.47 2.68
CA ALA A 95 -19.28 -15.63 2.40
C ALA A 95 -18.86 -14.50 1.44
N GLY A 96 -18.96 -14.75 0.14
CA GLY A 96 -18.39 -13.84 -0.85
C GLY A 96 -16.87 -13.83 -0.77
N ASP A 97 -16.29 -12.65 -0.58
CA ASP A 97 -14.85 -12.46 -0.47
C ASP A 97 -14.34 -12.55 0.99
N GLU A 98 -15.23 -12.84 1.94
CA GLU A 98 -14.87 -13.11 3.33
C GLU A 98 -14.52 -14.58 3.55
N LEU A 99 -13.38 -14.82 4.18
CA LEU A 99 -12.90 -16.12 4.62
C LEU A 99 -12.88 -16.17 6.15
N THR A 100 -13.88 -16.82 6.76
CA THR A 100 -13.94 -17.00 8.21
C THR A 100 -13.14 -18.24 8.63
N LEU A 101 -12.22 -18.07 9.56
CA LEU A 101 -11.51 -19.13 10.24
C LEU A 101 -11.98 -19.28 11.69
N ARG A 102 -12.39 -20.49 12.07
CA ARG A 102 -12.74 -20.83 13.44
C ARG A 102 -11.68 -21.76 14.01
N PRO A 103 -10.85 -21.27 14.94
CA PRO A 103 -9.86 -22.10 15.64
C PRO A 103 -10.55 -23.17 16.49
N ARG A 104 -9.83 -24.23 16.79
CA ARG A 104 -10.33 -25.31 17.67
C ARG A 104 -10.49 -24.87 19.13
N GLU A 105 -9.69 -23.92 19.56
CA GLU A 105 -9.71 -23.30 20.87
C GLU A 105 -9.76 -21.79 20.68
N ASP A 106 -10.57 -21.11 21.50
CA ASP A 106 -10.71 -19.66 21.43
C ASP A 106 -9.38 -18.95 21.74
N LEU A 107 -9.10 -17.87 21.03
CA LEU A 107 -7.86 -17.08 21.15
C LEU A 107 -8.05 -16.00 22.21
N ALA A 108 -7.24 -16.03 23.25
CA ALA A 108 -7.27 -15.01 24.28
C ALA A 108 -6.73 -13.67 23.80
N ARG A 109 -7.33 -12.57 24.26
CA ARG A 109 -6.84 -11.20 24.03
C ARG A 109 -5.34 -11.10 24.40
N GLY A 110 -4.57 -10.49 23.51
CA GLY A 110 -3.13 -10.30 23.66
C GLY A 110 -2.29 -11.51 23.27
N LYS A 111 -2.90 -12.66 22.95
CA LYS A 111 -2.21 -13.83 22.44
C LYS A 111 -1.78 -13.60 21.00
N THR A 112 -0.52 -13.90 20.69
CA THR A 112 -0.06 -14.08 19.31
C THR A 112 -0.44 -15.49 18.86
N PHE A 113 -0.99 -15.61 17.65
CA PHE A 113 -1.37 -16.87 17.04
C PHE A 113 -0.88 -16.92 15.59
N THR A 114 -0.82 -18.11 15.03
CA THR A 114 -0.43 -18.32 13.64
C THR A 114 -1.57 -19.00 12.88
N ALA A 115 -2.09 -18.32 11.85
CA ALA A 115 -2.99 -18.93 10.88
C ALA A 115 -2.20 -19.37 9.65
N TYR A 116 -2.51 -20.55 9.11
CA TYR A 116 -2.02 -20.99 7.82
C TYR A 116 -3.19 -21.33 6.91
N VAL A 117 -3.17 -20.81 5.70
CA VAL A 117 -4.17 -21.08 4.67
C VAL A 117 -3.47 -21.60 3.42
N ARG A 118 -3.86 -22.80 2.97
CA ARG A 118 -3.45 -23.33 1.67
C ARG A 118 -4.61 -23.19 0.69
N TYR A 119 -4.31 -22.63 -0.46
CA TYR A 119 -5.32 -22.31 -1.48
C TYR A 119 -4.77 -22.51 -2.88
N SER A 120 -5.69 -22.65 -3.85
CA SER A 120 -5.32 -22.72 -5.25
C SER A 120 -6.46 -22.25 -6.16
N GLY A 121 -6.11 -21.92 -7.40
CA GLY A 121 -7.08 -21.48 -8.41
C GLY A 121 -6.47 -20.49 -9.40
N SER A 122 -7.32 -19.81 -10.14
CA SER A 122 -6.92 -18.70 -10.99
C SER A 122 -7.27 -17.39 -10.27
N PRO A 123 -6.27 -16.59 -9.87
CA PRO A 123 -6.54 -15.31 -9.25
C PRO A 123 -7.36 -14.40 -10.17
N LYS A 124 -8.17 -13.53 -9.56
CA LYS A 124 -9.08 -12.63 -10.28
C LYS A 124 -8.44 -11.28 -10.59
N THR A 125 -8.86 -10.66 -11.66
CA THR A 125 -8.94 -9.20 -11.77
C THR A 125 -10.17 -8.73 -10.99
N ILE A 126 -10.04 -7.67 -10.25
CA ILE A 126 -11.10 -6.98 -9.52
C ILE A 126 -11.33 -5.65 -10.21
N THR A 127 -12.58 -5.27 -10.40
CA THR A 127 -12.94 -3.94 -10.90
C THR A 127 -13.41 -3.10 -9.72
N ASP A 128 -12.76 -1.99 -9.51
CA ASP A 128 -13.04 -1.06 -8.44
C ASP A 128 -14.28 -0.20 -8.68
N PRO A 129 -14.79 0.47 -7.63
CA PRO A 129 -15.91 1.40 -7.77
C PRO A 129 -15.70 2.52 -8.77
N ASP A 130 -14.47 2.97 -9.02
CA ASP A 130 -14.12 3.97 -10.05
C ASP A 130 -13.99 3.39 -11.47
N GLY A 131 -14.04 2.06 -11.60
CA GLY A 131 -13.92 1.33 -12.87
C GLY A 131 -12.50 0.90 -13.23
N SER A 132 -11.50 1.21 -12.43
CA SER A 132 -10.12 0.71 -12.59
C SER A 132 -10.04 -0.80 -12.31
N GLU A 133 -9.02 -1.45 -12.85
CA GLU A 133 -8.77 -2.88 -12.66
C GLU A 133 -7.53 -3.11 -11.82
N GLU A 134 -7.64 -4.00 -10.83
CA GLU A 134 -6.58 -4.36 -9.89
C GLU A 134 -6.60 -5.88 -9.58
N GLY A 135 -5.85 -6.31 -8.56
CA GLY A 135 -5.75 -7.72 -8.20
C GLY A 135 -4.72 -8.42 -9.06
N TRP A 136 -5.11 -9.41 -9.86
CA TRP A 136 -4.20 -10.19 -10.69
C TRP A 136 -4.38 -9.82 -12.16
N LEU A 137 -3.59 -8.86 -12.63
CA LEU A 137 -3.67 -8.32 -13.98
C LEU A 137 -2.78 -9.13 -14.93
N LYS A 138 -3.34 -9.59 -16.04
CA LYS A 138 -2.54 -10.21 -17.10
C LYS A 138 -1.89 -9.13 -17.95
N SER A 139 -0.57 -9.09 -17.92
CA SER A 139 0.22 -8.17 -18.71
C SER A 139 0.40 -8.65 -20.16
N PRO A 140 0.48 -7.77 -21.14
CA PRO A 140 0.87 -8.10 -22.50
C PRO A 140 2.16 -8.92 -22.53
N GLY A 141 2.24 -9.90 -23.44
CA GLY A 141 3.39 -10.81 -23.53
C GLY A 141 3.36 -12.00 -22.54
N GLY A 142 2.28 -12.18 -21.78
CA GLY A 142 2.08 -13.31 -20.88
C GLY A 142 2.63 -13.10 -19.48
N GLY A 143 2.99 -11.86 -19.12
CA GLY A 143 3.34 -11.47 -17.77
C GLY A 143 2.12 -11.29 -16.86
N VAL A 144 2.39 -10.93 -15.61
CA VAL A 144 1.38 -10.63 -14.58
C VAL A 144 1.85 -9.48 -13.71
N LEU A 145 0.91 -8.60 -13.35
CA LEU A 145 1.03 -7.66 -12.26
C LEU A 145 -0.02 -8.00 -11.20
N ALA A 146 0.40 -8.22 -9.96
CA ALA A 146 -0.47 -8.28 -8.80
C ALA A 146 -0.38 -6.93 -8.10
N LEU A 147 -1.46 -6.13 -8.17
CA LEU A 147 -1.58 -4.79 -7.60
C LEU A 147 -2.75 -4.74 -6.63
N GLY A 148 -2.66 -3.93 -5.59
CA GLY A 148 -3.50 -4.08 -4.42
C GLY A 148 -4.42 -2.93 -4.08
N GLU A 149 -4.31 -1.77 -4.71
CA GLU A 149 -5.05 -0.58 -4.30
C GLU A 149 -6.38 -0.42 -5.05
N PRO A 150 -7.48 -0.22 -4.29
CA PRO A 150 -7.61 -0.34 -2.83
C PRO A 150 -7.92 -1.75 -2.34
N THR A 151 -8.41 -2.66 -3.19
CA THR A 151 -9.00 -3.95 -2.77
C THR A 151 -8.27 -5.18 -3.31
N GLY A 152 -7.38 -5.01 -4.29
CA GLY A 152 -6.81 -6.06 -5.13
C GLY A 152 -5.99 -7.13 -4.41
N SER A 153 -5.42 -6.85 -3.25
CA SER A 153 -4.61 -7.82 -2.51
C SER A 153 -5.37 -9.09 -2.16
N MET A 154 -6.67 -9.00 -1.89
CA MET A 154 -7.50 -10.16 -1.59
C MET A 154 -7.68 -11.13 -2.78
N ALA A 155 -7.30 -10.72 -4.00
CA ALA A 155 -7.39 -11.58 -5.19
C ALA A 155 -6.32 -12.67 -5.22
N TRP A 156 -5.20 -12.51 -4.50
CA TRP A 156 -4.06 -13.41 -4.61
C TRP A 156 -3.52 -13.94 -3.29
N PHE A 157 -3.84 -13.33 -2.14
CA PHE A 157 -3.58 -13.90 -0.81
C PHE A 157 -4.64 -13.48 0.22
N PRO A 158 -4.96 -14.35 1.19
CA PRO A 158 -5.86 -13.99 2.29
C PRO A 158 -5.18 -13.00 3.23
N SER A 159 -5.86 -11.89 3.53
CA SER A 159 -5.27 -10.78 4.28
C SER A 159 -6.27 -10.05 5.16
N ASN A 160 -5.78 -9.21 6.06
CA ASN A 160 -6.55 -8.15 6.70
C ASN A 160 -6.41 -6.89 5.83
N ASN A 161 -7.28 -6.77 4.80
CA ASN A 161 -7.09 -5.83 3.70
C ASN A 161 -7.58 -4.42 4.06
N HIS A 162 -6.79 -3.72 4.87
CA HIS A 162 -7.06 -2.32 5.23
C HIS A 162 -5.73 -1.57 5.48
N PRO A 163 -5.56 -0.31 5.06
CA PRO A 163 -4.32 0.44 5.21
C PRO A 163 -3.81 0.54 6.65
N ARG A 164 -4.70 0.51 7.64
CA ARG A 164 -4.31 0.59 9.06
C ARG A 164 -3.59 -0.64 9.60
N ASP A 165 -3.70 -1.80 8.95
CA ASP A 165 -3.06 -3.04 9.39
C ASP A 165 -1.78 -3.27 8.58
N LYS A 166 -0.66 -2.84 9.13
CA LYS A 166 0.66 -2.93 8.51
C LYS A 166 1.45 -4.07 9.12
N ALA A 167 2.08 -4.87 8.27
CA ALA A 167 2.86 -6.04 8.67
C ALA A 167 4.20 -6.12 7.93
N THR A 168 5.11 -6.96 8.40
CA THR A 168 6.30 -7.37 7.64
C THR A 168 5.96 -8.54 6.72
N TYR A 169 6.78 -8.75 5.65
CA TYR A 169 6.49 -9.82 4.69
C TYR A 169 7.74 -10.62 4.32
N ASP A 170 7.57 -11.94 4.19
CA ASP A 170 8.42 -12.83 3.39
C ASP A 170 7.57 -13.33 2.20
N ILE A 171 7.96 -12.96 0.96
CA ILE A 171 7.21 -13.31 -0.25
C ILE A 171 8.08 -14.21 -1.12
N LYS A 172 7.65 -15.44 -1.31
CA LYS A 172 8.34 -16.43 -2.13
C LYS A 172 7.49 -16.74 -3.36
N VAL A 173 8.06 -16.55 -4.55
CA VAL A 173 7.37 -16.76 -5.81
C VAL A 173 8.16 -17.72 -6.69
N THR A 174 7.52 -18.80 -7.11
CA THR A 174 8.07 -19.82 -8.01
C THR A 174 7.39 -19.73 -9.38
N VAL A 175 8.19 -19.58 -10.42
CA VAL A 175 7.73 -19.45 -11.82
C VAL A 175 8.59 -20.33 -12.75
N PRO A 176 8.18 -20.62 -14.00
CA PRO A 176 9.04 -21.27 -14.98
C PRO A 176 10.34 -20.50 -15.23
N ASP A 177 11.42 -21.21 -15.50
CA ASP A 177 12.69 -20.60 -15.87
C ASP A 177 12.55 -19.67 -17.09
N GLY A 178 13.33 -18.59 -17.09
CA GLY A 178 13.26 -17.53 -18.10
C GLY A 178 12.37 -16.36 -17.71
N LEU A 179 11.51 -16.51 -16.70
CA LEU A 179 10.77 -15.41 -16.11
C LEU A 179 11.45 -14.89 -14.84
N GLN A 180 11.27 -13.61 -14.56
CA GLN A 180 11.53 -13.00 -13.28
C GLN A 180 10.24 -12.92 -12.47
N ALA A 181 10.37 -12.96 -11.14
CA ALA A 181 9.29 -12.63 -10.23
C ALA A 181 9.83 -11.58 -9.25
N VAL A 182 9.37 -10.35 -9.41
CA VAL A 182 9.78 -9.18 -8.64
C VAL A 182 8.69 -8.83 -7.64
N SER A 183 9.08 -8.47 -6.42
CA SER A 183 8.15 -8.09 -5.35
C SER A 183 8.75 -6.96 -4.50
N ASN A 184 8.08 -6.58 -3.43
CA ASN A 184 8.52 -5.57 -2.47
C ASN A 184 9.78 -5.99 -1.71
N GLY A 185 10.49 -5.02 -1.13
CA GLY A 185 11.63 -5.25 -0.24
C GLY A 185 12.91 -5.69 -0.95
N GLU A 186 13.70 -6.50 -0.26
CA GLU A 186 15.01 -6.98 -0.71
C GLU A 186 14.92 -8.41 -1.26
N LEU A 187 15.61 -8.70 -2.36
CA LEU A 187 15.76 -10.06 -2.85
C LEU A 187 16.71 -10.83 -1.93
N ALA A 188 16.14 -11.67 -1.06
CA ALA A 188 16.90 -12.47 -0.10
C ALA A 188 17.60 -13.67 -0.75
N SER A 189 16.96 -14.32 -1.75
CA SER A 189 17.55 -15.41 -2.50
C SER A 189 16.85 -15.67 -3.83
N ARG A 190 17.61 -16.26 -4.76
CA ARG A 190 17.10 -16.86 -5.99
C ARG A 190 17.67 -18.26 -6.13
N THR A 191 16.82 -19.24 -6.43
CA THR A 191 17.21 -20.63 -6.68
C THR A 191 16.49 -21.15 -7.90
N SER A 192 17.09 -22.14 -8.59
CA SER A 192 16.44 -22.81 -9.73
C SER A 192 16.53 -24.32 -9.55
N ASP A 193 15.43 -25.02 -9.75
CA ASP A 193 15.35 -26.48 -9.75
C ASP A 193 14.30 -26.96 -10.74
N LYS A 194 14.65 -27.98 -11.53
CA LYS A 194 13.72 -28.68 -12.46
C LYS A 194 12.97 -27.78 -13.43
N GLY A 195 13.64 -26.75 -13.96
CA GLY A 195 13.01 -25.84 -14.94
C GLY A 195 12.13 -24.75 -14.32
N ARG A 196 12.26 -24.52 -13.02
CA ARG A 196 11.55 -23.47 -12.29
C ARG A 196 12.53 -22.65 -11.45
N SER A 197 12.28 -21.35 -11.41
CA SER A 197 13.03 -20.39 -10.59
C SER A 197 12.17 -19.90 -9.43
N THR A 198 12.75 -19.87 -8.25
CA THR A 198 12.13 -19.37 -7.01
C THR A 198 12.84 -18.13 -6.54
N PHE A 199 12.10 -17.07 -6.35
CA PHE A 199 12.56 -15.77 -5.82
C PHE A 199 11.98 -15.58 -4.43
N SER A 200 12.84 -15.24 -3.46
CA SER A 200 12.44 -14.98 -2.08
C SER A 200 12.73 -13.52 -1.74
N TRP A 201 11.69 -12.77 -1.44
CA TRP A 201 11.74 -11.35 -1.10
C TRP A 201 11.44 -11.15 0.37
N ARG A 202 12.02 -10.12 0.96
CA ARG A 202 11.80 -9.77 2.37
C ARG A 202 11.53 -8.28 2.52
N VAL A 203 10.39 -7.96 3.12
CA VAL A 203 9.99 -6.62 3.54
C VAL A 203 10.15 -6.53 5.05
N LYS A 204 11.12 -5.74 5.50
CA LYS A 204 11.49 -5.62 6.92
C LYS A 204 10.68 -4.56 7.65
N GLU A 205 10.28 -3.54 6.93
CA GLU A 205 9.49 -2.43 7.42
C GLU A 205 7.99 -2.74 7.27
N PRO A 206 7.13 -2.30 8.22
CA PRO A 206 5.70 -2.54 8.13
C PRO A 206 5.10 -1.96 6.84
N MET A 207 4.31 -2.77 6.14
CA MET A 207 3.67 -2.44 4.87
C MET A 207 2.18 -2.77 4.93
N ALA A 208 1.33 -1.85 4.46
CA ALA A 208 -0.09 -2.11 4.28
C ALA A 208 -0.32 -3.12 3.13
N THR A 209 -1.41 -3.86 3.20
CA THR A 209 -1.68 -4.93 2.22
C THR A 209 -1.84 -4.42 0.80
N TYR A 210 -2.41 -3.24 0.59
CA TYR A 210 -2.62 -2.67 -0.73
C TYR A 210 -1.31 -2.35 -1.48
N LEU A 211 -0.21 -2.14 -0.74
CA LEU A 211 1.12 -1.88 -1.28
C LEU A 211 1.88 -3.16 -1.67
N ALA A 212 1.36 -4.34 -1.30
CA ALA A 212 1.99 -5.60 -1.66
C ALA A 212 1.82 -5.90 -3.15
N ALA A 213 2.92 -6.21 -3.83
CA ALA A 213 2.93 -6.43 -5.26
C ALA A 213 3.76 -7.63 -5.70
N VAL A 214 3.39 -8.22 -6.81
CA VAL A 214 4.20 -9.21 -7.55
C VAL A 214 4.14 -8.88 -9.03
N ALA A 215 5.29 -8.70 -9.66
CA ALA A 215 5.43 -8.57 -11.10
C ALA A 215 6.13 -9.80 -11.68
N ILE A 216 5.48 -10.53 -12.57
CA ILE A 216 6.01 -11.71 -13.24
C ILE A 216 6.13 -11.42 -14.73
N GLY A 217 7.32 -11.59 -15.28
CA GLY A 217 7.56 -11.32 -16.70
C GLY A 217 9.02 -11.53 -17.11
N PRO A 218 9.36 -11.22 -18.37
CA PRO A 218 10.72 -11.34 -18.87
C PRO A 218 11.62 -10.16 -18.48
N TYR A 219 11.38 -9.54 -17.33
CA TYR A 219 12.05 -8.33 -16.88
C TYR A 219 13.58 -8.44 -16.94
N GLU A 220 14.22 -7.37 -17.41
CA GLU A 220 15.66 -7.15 -17.23
C GLU A 220 15.89 -6.47 -15.88
N ILE A 221 16.77 -7.08 -15.08
CA ILE A 221 17.04 -6.63 -13.71
C ILE A 221 18.34 -5.81 -13.70
N ASP A 222 18.28 -4.61 -13.10
CA ASP A 222 19.45 -3.83 -12.72
C ASP A 222 19.45 -3.65 -11.18
N ASP A 223 20.34 -4.38 -10.52
CA ASP A 223 20.50 -4.44 -9.07
C ASP A 223 21.89 -3.99 -8.58
N LYS A 224 22.63 -3.27 -9.42
CA LYS A 224 24.00 -2.85 -9.13
C LYS A 224 24.10 -1.42 -8.63
N GLY A 225 23.00 -0.66 -8.70
CA GLY A 225 22.95 0.73 -8.29
C GLY A 225 22.74 0.90 -6.79
N MET A 226 23.12 2.09 -6.31
CA MET A 226 22.77 2.61 -4.99
C MET A 226 22.35 4.06 -5.11
N THR A 227 21.48 4.52 -4.22
CA THR A 227 21.21 5.95 -4.05
C THR A 227 22.43 6.67 -3.49
N LYS A 228 22.41 8.01 -3.46
CA LYS A 228 23.50 8.81 -2.87
C LYS A 228 23.64 8.57 -1.36
N SER A 229 22.56 8.19 -0.67
CA SER A 229 22.55 7.80 0.74
C SER A 229 22.94 6.34 1.00
N GLY A 230 23.19 5.55 -0.06
CA GLY A 230 23.65 4.16 0.05
C GLY A 230 22.52 3.13 0.13
N ILE A 231 21.30 3.47 -0.27
CA ILE A 231 20.18 2.54 -0.36
C ILE A 231 20.32 1.70 -1.65
N PRO A 232 20.27 0.36 -1.59
CA PRO A 232 20.32 -0.50 -2.77
C PRO A 232 19.15 -0.25 -3.73
N ILE A 233 19.47 -0.16 -5.03
CA ILE A 233 18.47 -0.01 -6.08
C ILE A 233 18.27 -1.35 -6.78
N HIS A 234 17.01 -1.72 -6.99
CA HIS A 234 16.63 -2.90 -7.75
C HIS A 234 15.55 -2.53 -8.77
N ASN A 235 15.96 -2.22 -9.98
CA ASN A 235 15.05 -1.92 -11.09
C ASN A 235 14.70 -3.18 -11.87
N ALA A 236 13.47 -3.29 -12.30
CA ALA A 236 12.98 -4.35 -13.18
C ALA A 236 12.26 -3.70 -14.36
N VAL A 237 12.83 -3.78 -15.54
CA VAL A 237 12.30 -3.12 -16.73
C VAL A 237 11.95 -4.15 -17.79
N ASP A 238 10.73 -4.09 -18.34
CA ASP A 238 10.36 -4.94 -19.45
C ASP A 238 11.26 -4.63 -20.67
N PRO A 239 11.85 -5.63 -21.33
CA PRO A 239 12.78 -5.41 -22.43
C PRO A 239 12.15 -4.67 -23.62
N GLY A 240 10.83 -4.78 -23.82
CA GLY A 240 10.11 -4.10 -24.88
C GLY A 240 10.02 -2.58 -24.72
N VAL A 241 10.15 -2.09 -23.48
CA VAL A 241 10.02 -0.64 -23.15
C VAL A 241 11.32 0.01 -22.70
N LYS A 242 12.36 -0.78 -22.44
CA LYS A 242 13.65 -0.31 -21.91
C LYS A 242 14.26 0.86 -22.67
N GLY A 243 14.20 0.82 -24.02
CA GLY A 243 14.77 1.88 -24.85
C GLY A 243 14.10 3.24 -24.69
N GLN A 244 12.83 3.27 -24.30
CA GLN A 244 12.02 4.47 -24.13
C GLN A 244 12.11 5.04 -22.71
N THR A 245 12.46 4.20 -21.72
CA THR A 245 12.38 4.53 -20.29
C THR A 245 13.75 4.73 -19.63
N ALA A 246 14.84 4.33 -20.31
CA ALA A 246 16.18 4.30 -19.74
C ALA A 246 16.66 5.66 -19.19
N GLU A 247 16.36 6.77 -19.88
CA GLU A 247 16.78 8.12 -19.46
C GLU A 247 16.05 8.57 -18.18
N VAL A 248 14.78 8.22 -18.02
CA VAL A 248 14.01 8.53 -16.83
C VAL A 248 14.40 7.62 -15.67
N VAL A 249 14.52 6.30 -15.90
CA VAL A 249 15.00 5.35 -14.88
C VAL A 249 16.37 5.73 -14.33
N ALA A 250 17.26 6.25 -15.16
CA ALA A 250 18.59 6.68 -14.73
C ALA A 250 18.57 7.87 -13.75
N GLN A 251 17.47 8.61 -13.66
CA GLN A 251 17.32 9.75 -12.73
C GLN A 251 16.88 9.33 -11.32
N LEU A 252 16.42 8.10 -11.12
CA LEU A 252 15.93 7.61 -9.83
C LEU A 252 16.86 7.93 -8.64
N PRO A 253 18.21 7.75 -8.71
CA PRO A 253 19.10 8.11 -7.59
C PRO A 253 19.14 9.61 -7.30
N ASP A 254 18.92 10.46 -8.31
CA ASP A 254 18.89 11.91 -8.16
C ASP A 254 17.54 12.36 -7.58
N ILE A 255 16.44 11.75 -8.01
CA ILE A 255 15.10 11.98 -7.46
C ILE A 255 15.07 11.63 -5.97
N ILE A 256 15.49 10.42 -5.60
CA ILE A 256 15.55 10.00 -4.18
C ILE A 256 16.41 10.97 -3.35
N ALA A 257 17.56 11.41 -3.87
CA ALA A 257 18.41 12.33 -3.15
C ALA A 257 17.77 13.73 -2.95
N TRP A 258 16.97 14.16 -3.92
CA TRP A 258 16.21 15.40 -3.84
C TRP A 258 15.03 15.26 -2.84
N GLU A 259 14.31 14.14 -2.88
CA GLU A 259 13.23 13.84 -1.94
C GLU A 259 13.77 13.72 -0.51
N GLU A 260 14.93 13.08 -0.30
CA GLU A 260 15.58 13.03 1.01
C GLU A 260 15.92 14.43 1.58
N GLN A 261 16.26 15.40 0.72
CA GLN A 261 16.49 16.78 1.13
C GLN A 261 15.21 17.49 1.57
N ASN A 262 14.10 17.19 0.92
CA ASN A 262 12.81 17.84 1.16
C ASN A 262 11.98 17.13 2.23
N PHE A 263 11.98 15.79 2.24
CA PHE A 263 11.06 14.98 3.06
C PHE A 263 11.74 14.23 4.20
N GLY A 264 13.08 14.29 4.27
CA GLY A 264 13.88 13.56 5.27
C GLY A 264 14.40 12.21 4.76
N PRO A 265 15.18 11.47 5.56
CA PRO A 265 15.84 10.24 5.13
C PRO A 265 14.88 9.22 4.53
N TYR A 266 15.31 8.56 3.45
CA TYR A 266 14.53 7.49 2.80
C TYR A 266 14.07 6.44 3.82
N PRO A 267 12.79 6.07 3.85
CA PRO A 267 12.26 5.30 4.97
C PRO A 267 12.56 3.81 4.95
N PHE A 268 13.00 3.25 3.82
CA PHE A 268 13.10 1.81 3.62
C PHE A 268 14.52 1.31 3.35
N SER A 269 14.71 -0.01 3.38
CA SER A 269 16.02 -0.66 3.22
C SER A 269 16.42 -0.89 1.75
N SER A 270 15.51 -0.69 0.81
CA SER A 270 15.76 -0.79 -0.65
C SER A 270 14.81 0.11 -1.42
N THR A 271 15.18 0.46 -2.66
CA THR A 271 14.35 1.20 -3.60
C THR A 271 14.46 0.64 -5.01
N GLY A 272 13.74 1.20 -5.97
CA GLY A 272 13.78 0.84 -7.38
C GLY A 272 12.46 1.15 -8.07
N VAL A 273 12.28 0.62 -9.28
CA VAL A 273 11.05 0.73 -10.06
C VAL A 273 10.79 -0.54 -10.86
N VAL A 274 9.55 -0.93 -11.01
CA VAL A 274 9.12 -1.91 -12.01
C VAL A 274 8.50 -1.14 -13.18
N VAL A 275 9.12 -1.18 -14.34
CA VAL A 275 8.57 -0.58 -15.56
C VAL A 275 7.96 -1.70 -16.39
N ALA A 276 6.63 -1.69 -16.45
CA ALA A 276 5.84 -2.70 -17.13
C ALA A 276 5.52 -2.33 -18.59
N PRO A 277 5.11 -3.29 -19.43
CA PRO A 277 4.63 -2.99 -20.78
C PRO A 277 3.45 -2.00 -20.76
N GLU A 278 3.23 -1.33 -21.90
CA GLU A 278 2.03 -0.52 -22.13
C GLU A 278 0.76 -1.34 -21.86
N LYS A 279 -0.21 -0.77 -21.17
CA LYS A 279 -1.50 -1.41 -20.80
C LYS A 279 -1.38 -2.64 -19.91
N ALA A 280 -0.30 -2.78 -19.16
CA ALA A 280 -0.15 -3.83 -18.17
C ALA A 280 -1.03 -3.59 -16.94
N SER A 281 -1.27 -2.32 -16.59
CA SER A 281 -2.30 -1.80 -15.68
C SER A 281 -2.87 -0.51 -16.26
N GLY A 282 -3.96 -0.01 -15.71
CA GLY A 282 -4.56 1.26 -16.13
C GLY A 282 -3.99 2.48 -15.41
N TYR A 283 -3.03 2.30 -14.51
CA TYR A 283 -2.46 3.31 -13.61
C TYR A 283 -1.06 2.90 -13.16
N ALA A 284 -0.31 3.87 -12.62
CA ALA A 284 0.89 3.62 -11.84
C ALA A 284 0.50 3.34 -10.37
N LEU A 285 1.32 2.59 -9.63
CA LEU A 285 1.07 2.32 -8.22
C LEU A 285 2.38 2.37 -7.42
N GLU A 286 2.35 3.06 -6.31
CA GLU A 286 3.44 3.34 -5.38
C GLU A 286 3.95 2.13 -4.60
N THR A 287 3.70 0.92 -5.01
CA THR A 287 4.02 -0.29 -4.23
C THR A 287 5.33 -0.17 -3.45
N GLN A 288 5.28 -0.43 -2.13
CA GLN A 288 6.37 -0.12 -1.19
C GLN A 288 7.72 -0.66 -1.66
N ASN A 289 8.77 0.12 -1.56
CA ASN A 289 10.14 -0.05 -2.04
C ASN A 289 10.31 0.07 -3.57
N ARG A 290 9.27 -0.17 -4.37
CA ARG A 290 9.43 -0.31 -5.82
C ARG A 290 8.11 -0.08 -6.54
N PRO A 291 7.78 1.19 -6.86
CA PRO A 291 6.60 1.51 -7.65
C PRO A 291 6.49 0.69 -8.93
N VAL A 292 5.27 0.36 -9.33
CA VAL A 292 4.96 -0.33 -10.58
C VAL A 292 4.33 0.66 -11.55
N ILE A 293 5.01 0.94 -12.66
CA ILE A 293 4.58 1.96 -13.62
C ILE A 293 4.55 1.34 -15.02
N PRO A 294 3.39 1.22 -15.68
CA PRO A 294 3.33 0.80 -17.09
C PRO A 294 3.78 1.94 -18.02
N LEU A 295 4.26 1.58 -19.22
CA LEU A 295 4.85 2.55 -20.16
C LEU A 295 3.95 3.73 -20.48
N ASP A 296 2.65 3.52 -20.62
CA ASP A 296 1.66 4.56 -20.94
C ASP A 296 1.44 5.59 -19.82
N HIS A 297 1.94 5.30 -18.62
CA HIS A 297 1.98 6.20 -17.47
C HIS A 297 3.42 6.57 -17.06
N PHE A 298 4.45 6.13 -17.80
CA PHE A 298 5.85 6.28 -17.41
C PHE A 298 6.47 7.55 -17.98
N ASP A 299 6.58 8.57 -17.16
CA ASP A 299 7.37 9.77 -17.40
C ASP A 299 8.10 10.23 -16.13
N LEU A 300 8.82 11.34 -16.20
CA LEU A 300 9.60 11.86 -15.08
C LEU A 300 8.70 12.35 -13.94
N SER A 301 7.59 13.03 -14.25
CA SER A 301 6.65 13.54 -13.25
C SER A 301 6.02 12.39 -12.47
N THR A 302 5.53 11.37 -13.18
CA THR A 302 4.99 10.16 -12.55
C THR A 302 6.04 9.45 -11.70
N LEU A 303 7.29 9.32 -12.16
CA LEU A 303 8.33 8.69 -11.36
C LEU A 303 8.62 9.47 -10.05
N VAL A 304 8.61 10.81 -10.09
CA VAL A 304 8.73 11.66 -8.88
C VAL A 304 7.52 11.45 -7.97
N HIS A 305 6.31 11.42 -8.50
CA HIS A 305 5.08 11.16 -7.76
C HIS A 305 5.15 9.82 -7.01
N GLU A 306 5.41 8.74 -7.73
CA GLU A 306 5.45 7.39 -7.17
C GLU A 306 6.59 7.18 -6.15
N LEU A 307 7.70 7.86 -6.32
CA LEU A 307 8.80 7.81 -5.35
C LEU A 307 8.49 8.63 -4.09
N ALA A 308 7.78 9.76 -4.20
CA ALA A 308 7.36 10.56 -3.04
C ALA A 308 6.41 9.79 -2.11
N HIS A 309 5.58 8.92 -2.66
CA HIS A 309 4.72 8.03 -1.88
C HIS A 309 5.50 7.15 -0.90
N GLN A 310 6.78 6.88 -1.13
CA GLN A 310 7.57 6.10 -0.18
C GLN A 310 7.60 6.77 1.22
N TRP A 311 7.48 8.11 1.28
CA TRP A 311 7.27 8.85 2.53
C TRP A 311 5.80 9.01 2.87
N PHE A 312 4.96 9.40 1.88
CA PHE A 312 3.54 9.74 2.02
C PHE A 312 2.67 8.66 1.40
N GLY A 313 2.18 7.73 2.18
CA GLY A 313 1.43 6.54 1.74
C GLY A 313 2.05 5.27 2.26
N ASP A 314 3.31 5.02 1.98
CA ASP A 314 3.98 3.79 2.32
C ASP A 314 4.54 3.81 3.75
N SER A 315 5.35 4.81 4.07
CA SER A 315 5.90 4.95 5.41
C SER A 315 4.87 5.54 6.37
N VAL A 316 4.32 6.70 6.05
CA VAL A 316 3.19 7.32 6.75
C VAL A 316 1.93 6.96 5.98
N THR A 317 1.23 5.92 6.41
CA THR A 317 0.09 5.34 5.69
C THR A 317 -1.22 5.93 6.22
N PRO A 318 -2.25 6.17 5.38
CA PRO A 318 -3.53 6.69 5.84
C PRO A 318 -4.17 5.76 6.87
N ALA A 319 -4.81 6.34 7.87
CA ALA A 319 -5.52 5.60 8.90
C ALA A 319 -6.85 5.02 8.37
N THR A 320 -7.48 5.71 7.41
CA THR A 320 -8.67 5.31 6.69
C THR A 320 -8.57 5.73 5.23
N TRP A 321 -9.39 5.18 4.36
CA TRP A 321 -9.43 5.56 2.93
C TRP A 321 -9.84 7.03 2.70
N ARG A 322 -10.49 7.67 3.66
CA ARG A 322 -10.77 9.12 3.59
C ARG A 322 -9.53 9.99 3.73
N ASP A 323 -8.47 9.44 4.30
CA ASP A 323 -7.21 10.16 4.53
C ASP A 323 -6.28 10.14 3.31
N MET A 324 -6.72 9.61 2.16
CA MET A 324 -5.90 9.46 0.93
C MET A 324 -5.30 10.76 0.41
N TRP A 325 -5.91 11.92 0.68
CA TRP A 325 -5.31 13.19 0.30
C TRP A 325 -3.94 13.45 0.96
N LEU A 326 -3.65 12.79 2.11
CA LEU A 326 -2.33 12.83 2.76
C LEU A 326 -1.27 12.05 1.97
N ASN A 327 -1.67 11.09 1.13
CA ASN A 327 -0.79 10.42 0.18
C ASN A 327 -0.72 11.25 -1.10
N GLU A 328 -1.81 11.34 -1.81
CA GLU A 328 -1.93 11.87 -3.16
C GLU A 328 -1.65 13.37 -3.25
N GLY A 329 -2.14 14.13 -2.27
CA GLY A 329 -1.88 15.56 -2.21
C GLY A 329 -0.40 15.89 -2.02
N PHE A 330 0.34 15.11 -1.23
CA PHE A 330 1.78 15.27 -1.08
C PHE A 330 2.55 14.76 -2.29
N ALA A 331 2.16 13.62 -2.87
CA ALA A 331 2.80 13.09 -4.06
C ALA A 331 2.60 14.03 -5.28
N GLN A 332 1.38 14.53 -5.49
CA GLN A 332 1.10 15.56 -6.50
C GLN A 332 1.88 16.86 -6.24
N TYR A 333 2.00 17.26 -4.97
CA TYR A 333 2.77 18.46 -4.62
C TYR A 333 4.27 18.27 -4.85
N SER A 334 4.79 17.06 -4.72
CA SER A 334 6.20 16.78 -5.02
C SER A 334 6.54 16.95 -6.51
N GLU A 335 5.59 16.69 -7.41
CA GLU A 335 5.75 17.03 -8.83
C GLU A 335 5.90 18.54 -9.04
N TRP A 336 5.10 19.36 -8.34
CA TRP A 336 5.20 20.83 -8.41
C TRP A 336 6.52 21.34 -7.84
N LEU A 337 6.98 20.76 -6.72
CA LEU A 337 8.27 21.10 -6.12
C LEU A 337 9.44 20.69 -7.03
N TRP A 338 9.37 19.49 -7.62
CA TRP A 338 10.39 19.05 -8.59
C TRP A 338 10.49 20.00 -9.78
N SER A 339 9.34 20.39 -10.35
CA SER A 339 9.26 21.36 -11.44
C SER A 339 9.90 22.69 -11.05
N GLU A 340 9.58 23.24 -9.86
CA GLU A 340 10.12 24.48 -9.33
C GLU A 340 11.65 24.43 -9.22
N ASP A 341 12.19 23.37 -8.64
CA ASP A 341 13.63 23.21 -8.39
C ASP A 341 14.45 22.90 -9.64
N HIS A 342 13.78 22.44 -10.72
CA HIS A 342 14.44 22.08 -11.98
C HIS A 342 14.14 23.05 -13.14
N GLY A 343 13.70 24.28 -12.82
CA GLY A 343 13.56 25.39 -13.77
C GLY A 343 12.28 25.37 -14.61
N GLY A 344 11.30 24.56 -14.21
CA GLY A 344 9.93 24.59 -14.71
C GLY A 344 9.05 25.62 -13.96
N PRO A 345 7.71 25.54 -14.13
CA PRO A 345 6.77 26.34 -13.36
C PRO A 345 6.96 26.14 -11.85
N THR A 346 6.81 27.23 -11.09
CA THR A 346 6.87 27.17 -9.62
C THR A 346 5.62 26.49 -9.05
N ALA A 347 5.68 26.01 -7.81
CA ALA A 347 4.51 25.47 -7.11
C ALA A 347 3.36 26.51 -7.05
N GLN A 348 3.69 27.80 -6.90
CA GLN A 348 2.69 28.87 -6.99
C GLN A 348 2.07 28.98 -8.37
N GLN A 349 2.84 28.83 -9.45
CA GLN A 349 2.30 28.88 -10.81
C GLN A 349 1.38 27.69 -11.11
N HIS A 350 1.74 26.50 -10.65
CA HIS A 350 0.85 25.32 -10.71
C HIS A 350 -0.45 25.57 -9.92
N PHE A 351 -0.34 26.09 -8.70
CA PHE A 351 -1.49 26.46 -7.89
C PHE A 351 -2.41 27.47 -8.62
N ASP A 352 -1.82 28.54 -9.19
CA ASP A 352 -2.57 29.58 -9.90
C ASP A 352 -3.28 29.03 -11.15
N GLU A 353 -2.64 28.11 -11.88
CA GLU A 353 -3.23 27.43 -13.04
C GLU A 353 -4.44 26.57 -12.64
N GLU A 354 -4.30 25.76 -11.59
CA GLU A 354 -5.40 24.93 -11.09
C GLU A 354 -6.53 25.80 -10.51
N TYR A 355 -6.20 26.87 -9.80
CA TYR A 355 -7.18 27.80 -9.25
C TYR A 355 -7.93 28.59 -10.34
N ALA A 356 -7.31 28.84 -11.50
CA ALA A 356 -7.94 29.55 -12.62
C ALA A 356 -9.05 28.75 -13.32
N LYS A 357 -9.19 27.43 -13.04
CA LYS A 357 -10.26 26.60 -13.60
C LYS A 357 -11.62 27.06 -13.12
N ASP A 358 -12.65 26.81 -13.95
CA ASP A 358 -14.01 27.21 -13.66
C ASP A 358 -14.57 26.56 -12.37
N ASP A 359 -15.53 27.20 -11.71
CA ASP A 359 -16.16 26.70 -10.48
C ASP A 359 -16.85 25.34 -10.64
N GLY A 360 -17.15 24.92 -11.87
CA GLY A 360 -17.72 23.62 -12.21
C GLY A 360 -16.68 22.55 -12.56
N ASP A 361 -15.38 22.85 -12.48
CA ASP A 361 -14.33 21.87 -12.72
C ASP A 361 -14.35 20.77 -11.64
N GLU A 362 -13.99 19.56 -12.04
CA GLU A 362 -14.01 18.38 -11.15
C GLU A 362 -13.13 18.51 -9.91
N ILE A 363 -12.07 19.35 -9.95
CA ILE A 363 -11.21 19.59 -8.78
C ILE A 363 -11.96 20.23 -7.61
N TRP A 364 -13.12 20.80 -7.86
CA TRP A 364 -13.98 21.45 -6.85
C TRP A 364 -15.21 20.63 -6.47
N ALA A 365 -15.31 19.38 -6.98
CA ALA A 365 -16.50 18.54 -6.82
C ALA A 365 -16.81 18.18 -5.34
N PHE A 366 -15.77 18.05 -4.52
CA PHE A 366 -15.89 17.73 -3.09
C PHE A 366 -14.62 18.14 -2.33
N PRO A 367 -14.67 18.24 -0.99
CA PRO A 367 -13.49 18.53 -0.17
C PRO A 367 -12.46 17.38 -0.20
N PRO A 368 -11.15 17.63 -0.27
CA PRO A 368 -10.12 16.59 -0.31
C PRO A 368 -10.21 15.53 0.79
N ALA A 369 -10.56 15.94 2.02
CA ALA A 369 -10.70 15.05 3.17
C ALA A 369 -12.11 14.44 3.30
N ALA A 370 -12.97 14.58 2.29
CA ALA A 370 -14.34 14.08 2.33
C ALA A 370 -14.82 13.54 0.98
N PRO A 371 -14.10 12.58 0.36
CA PRO A 371 -14.61 11.91 -0.84
C PRO A 371 -15.97 11.28 -0.51
N PRO A 372 -17.00 11.53 -1.35
CA PRO A 372 -18.36 11.13 -1.01
C PRO A 372 -18.61 9.62 -1.15
N THR A 373 -17.87 8.94 -2.02
CA THR A 373 -17.99 7.50 -2.25
C THR A 373 -16.62 6.84 -2.45
N ALA A 374 -16.59 5.52 -2.43
CA ALA A 374 -15.38 4.75 -2.73
C ALA A 374 -14.81 5.03 -4.14
N ALA A 375 -15.67 5.38 -5.10
CA ALA A 375 -15.23 5.75 -6.45
C ALA A 375 -14.50 7.11 -6.51
N ASP A 376 -14.66 7.93 -5.48
CA ASP A 376 -14.10 9.28 -5.45
C ASP A 376 -12.74 9.33 -4.71
N VAL A 377 -12.27 8.20 -4.15
CA VAL A 377 -11.01 8.15 -3.41
C VAL A 377 -9.80 8.47 -4.29
N SER A 378 -9.87 8.13 -5.59
CA SER A 378 -8.89 8.44 -6.62
C SER A 378 -9.27 9.69 -7.44
N GLY A 379 -10.22 10.49 -6.95
CA GLY A 379 -10.71 11.69 -7.66
C GLY A 379 -9.76 12.87 -7.61
N ARG A 380 -9.80 13.73 -8.64
CA ARG A 380 -8.94 14.93 -8.73
C ARG A 380 -8.96 15.85 -7.49
N PRO A 381 -10.05 16.01 -6.72
CA PRO A 381 -10.00 16.78 -5.49
C PRO A 381 -9.02 16.19 -4.46
N VAL A 382 -8.86 14.88 -4.40
CA VAL A 382 -7.93 14.21 -3.47
C VAL A 382 -6.48 14.53 -3.83
N TYR A 383 -6.14 14.48 -5.12
CA TYR A 383 -4.81 14.75 -5.69
C TYR A 383 -4.53 16.25 -5.77
N VAL A 384 -5.19 16.93 -6.68
CA VAL A 384 -4.85 18.29 -7.09
C VAL A 384 -5.24 19.31 -6.02
N ARG A 385 -6.50 19.26 -5.52
CA ARG A 385 -6.90 20.15 -4.44
C ARG A 385 -6.19 19.78 -3.14
N GLY A 386 -5.86 18.48 -2.92
CA GLY A 386 -4.96 18.04 -1.87
C GLY A 386 -3.59 18.73 -1.94
N ALA A 387 -2.96 18.76 -3.13
CA ALA A 387 -1.71 19.49 -3.35
C ALA A 387 -1.86 21.00 -3.11
N MET A 388 -3.01 21.59 -3.49
CA MET A 388 -3.30 23.00 -3.17
C MET A 388 -3.39 23.25 -1.67
N VAL A 389 -3.94 22.32 -0.87
CA VAL A 389 -3.93 22.40 0.59
C VAL A 389 -2.50 22.39 1.12
N VAL A 390 -1.64 21.51 0.63
CA VAL A 390 -0.22 21.45 1.00
C VAL A 390 0.48 22.78 0.66
N HIS A 391 0.20 23.35 -0.52
CA HIS A 391 0.73 24.66 -0.90
C HIS A 391 0.24 25.81 0.01
N LYS A 392 -1.05 25.79 0.40
CA LYS A 392 -1.60 26.76 1.36
C LYS A 392 -0.95 26.67 2.72
N ILE A 393 -0.56 25.50 3.19
CA ILE A 393 0.24 25.34 4.40
C ILE A 393 1.59 26.03 4.21
N ARG A 394 2.30 25.77 3.09
CA ARG A 394 3.60 26.43 2.79
C ARG A 394 3.48 27.96 2.77
N GLN A 395 2.43 28.50 2.14
CA GLN A 395 2.15 29.95 2.14
C GLN A 395 1.93 30.49 3.56
N ALA A 396 1.22 29.75 4.42
CA ALA A 396 0.89 30.20 5.76
C ALA A 396 2.07 30.20 6.72
N VAL A 397 2.99 29.21 6.60
CA VAL A 397 4.12 29.06 7.54
C VAL A 397 5.46 29.55 6.97
N GLY A 398 5.56 29.72 5.66
CA GLY A 398 6.81 30.06 4.94
C GLY A 398 7.69 28.84 4.65
N ASP A 399 8.58 28.98 3.67
CA ASP A 399 9.37 27.86 3.11
C ASP A 399 10.20 27.12 4.15
N GLU A 400 11.05 27.82 4.92
CA GLU A 400 11.93 27.18 5.88
C GLU A 400 11.18 26.32 6.90
N LYS A 401 10.06 26.86 7.40
CA LYS A 401 9.24 26.17 8.38
C LYS A 401 8.44 25.03 7.75
N PHE A 402 7.99 25.20 6.52
CA PHE A 402 7.26 24.17 5.78
C PHE A 402 8.11 22.90 5.61
N PHE A 403 9.32 23.01 5.08
CA PHE A 403 10.17 21.84 4.88
C PHE A 403 10.61 21.20 6.20
N THR A 404 10.86 22.01 7.25
CA THR A 404 11.11 21.46 8.60
C THR A 404 9.91 20.65 9.11
N LEU A 405 8.69 21.20 8.96
CA LEU A 405 7.45 20.56 9.37
C LEU A 405 7.24 19.22 8.61
N VAL A 406 7.45 19.22 7.31
CA VAL A 406 7.31 18.01 6.47
C VAL A 406 8.29 16.92 6.91
N GLN A 407 9.57 17.26 7.12
CA GLN A 407 10.56 16.31 7.60
C GLN A 407 10.26 15.80 9.02
N ASP A 408 9.75 16.64 9.89
CA ASP A 408 9.35 16.23 11.24
C ASP A 408 8.12 15.35 11.24
N TRP A 409 7.16 15.59 10.34
CA TRP A 409 6.01 14.74 10.13
C TRP A 409 6.40 13.33 9.70
N THR A 410 7.17 13.21 8.62
CA THR A 410 7.62 11.91 8.09
C THR A 410 8.49 11.15 9.08
N ARG A 411 9.33 11.85 9.83
CA ARG A 411 10.17 11.25 10.87
C ARG A 411 9.36 10.76 12.07
N THR A 412 8.37 11.54 12.52
CA THR A 412 7.60 11.24 13.74
C THR A 412 6.58 10.12 13.51
N HIS A 413 6.04 10.03 12.31
CA HIS A 413 5.04 9.03 11.92
C HIS A 413 5.62 7.91 11.05
N ARG A 414 6.95 7.80 11.00
CA ARG A 414 7.64 6.79 10.20
C ARG A 414 7.11 5.39 10.50
N HIS A 415 6.69 4.67 9.44
CA HIS A 415 6.14 3.30 9.49
C HIS A 415 4.83 3.16 10.28
N ALA A 416 4.14 4.26 10.53
CA ALA A 416 2.87 4.29 11.25
C ALA A 416 1.71 4.69 10.33
N ASN A 417 0.50 4.64 10.87
CA ASN A 417 -0.67 5.23 10.24
C ASN A 417 -0.89 6.63 10.77
N ALA A 418 -1.52 7.49 9.96
CA ALA A 418 -1.89 8.83 10.35
C ALA A 418 -3.24 9.24 9.75
N SER A 419 -4.02 10.01 10.51
CA SER A 419 -5.28 10.59 10.06
C SER A 419 -5.15 12.07 9.72
N THR A 420 -6.13 12.58 9.01
CA THR A 420 -6.29 14.00 8.71
C THR A 420 -6.29 14.84 9.99
N GLU A 421 -6.97 14.40 11.05
CA GLU A 421 -7.03 15.13 12.32
C GLU A 421 -5.68 15.12 13.07
N GLU A 422 -4.88 14.07 12.91
CA GLU A 422 -3.54 14.01 13.48
C GLU A 422 -2.62 14.97 12.73
N PHE A 423 -2.69 14.99 11.41
CA PHE A 423 -1.90 15.89 10.58
C PHE A 423 -2.24 17.35 10.84
N THR A 424 -3.51 17.74 10.82
CA THR A 424 -3.92 19.14 11.05
C THR A 424 -3.52 19.63 12.45
N ARG A 425 -3.65 18.79 13.48
CA ARG A 425 -3.17 19.11 14.83
C ARG A 425 -1.65 19.27 14.90
N PHE A 426 -0.92 18.42 14.20
CA PHE A 426 0.55 18.51 14.13
C PHE A 426 0.97 19.80 13.46
N VAL A 427 0.39 20.15 12.32
CA VAL A 427 0.67 21.39 11.59
C VAL A 427 0.33 22.63 12.42
N ASP A 428 -0.82 22.67 13.08
CA ASP A 428 -1.22 23.78 13.98
C ASP A 428 -0.23 23.93 15.13
N GLY A 429 0.23 22.80 15.70
CA GLY A 429 1.24 22.80 16.77
C GLY A 429 2.57 23.39 16.32
N GLU A 430 3.06 22.97 15.16
CA GLU A 430 4.30 23.49 14.59
C GLU A 430 4.15 24.93 14.12
N ALA A 431 3.02 25.33 13.57
CA ALA A 431 2.73 26.72 13.19
C ALA A 431 2.67 27.65 14.42
N GLY A 432 2.30 27.13 15.59
CA GLY A 432 2.07 27.89 16.81
C GLY A 432 0.69 28.57 16.86
N HIS A 433 -0.15 28.32 15.89
CA HIS A 433 -1.54 28.79 15.81
C HIS A 433 -2.33 27.90 14.84
N LYS A 434 -3.66 27.97 14.93
CA LYS A 434 -4.53 27.24 14.00
C LYS A 434 -4.51 27.86 12.62
N LEU A 435 -4.36 27.02 11.59
CA LEU A 435 -4.49 27.41 10.19
C LEU A 435 -5.95 27.27 9.70
N SER A 436 -6.90 27.90 10.45
CA SER A 436 -8.35 27.70 10.22
C SER A 436 -8.77 27.96 8.79
N ASP A 437 -8.23 29.00 8.12
CA ASP A 437 -8.56 29.29 6.73
C ASP A 437 -8.15 28.16 5.78
N VAL A 438 -7.01 27.50 6.05
CA VAL A 438 -6.56 26.36 5.25
C VAL A 438 -7.49 25.18 5.49
N TRP A 439 -7.81 24.90 6.75
CA TRP A 439 -8.64 23.74 7.06
C TRP A 439 -10.10 23.92 6.66
N ASP A 440 -10.71 25.03 7.05
CA ASP A 440 -12.15 25.27 6.86
C ASP A 440 -12.49 25.58 5.38
N THR A 441 -11.56 26.21 4.63
CA THR A 441 -11.82 26.63 3.25
C THR A 441 -11.29 25.64 2.23
N TRP A 442 -10.03 25.20 2.39
CA TRP A 442 -9.34 24.40 1.36
C TRP A 442 -9.49 22.92 1.55
N LEU A 443 -9.41 22.43 2.82
CA LEU A 443 -9.45 21.02 3.13
C LEU A 443 -10.88 20.49 3.29
N HIS A 444 -11.75 21.22 3.97
CA HIS A 444 -13.11 20.80 4.31
C HIS A 444 -14.23 21.62 3.64
N GLY A 445 -13.90 22.74 2.99
CA GLY A 445 -14.89 23.60 2.36
C GLY A 445 -15.41 23.01 1.05
N ASP A 446 -16.71 23.18 0.80
CA ASP A 446 -17.33 22.77 -0.45
C ASP A 446 -17.01 23.74 -1.59
N GLY A 447 -16.91 23.21 -2.81
CA GLY A 447 -16.71 24.00 -4.04
C GLY A 447 -15.37 24.75 -4.08
N LYS A 448 -15.29 25.68 -5.03
CA LYS A 448 -14.09 26.51 -5.24
C LYS A 448 -14.03 27.63 -4.19
N PRO A 449 -12.89 27.80 -3.47
CA PRO A 449 -12.69 28.94 -2.57
C PRO A 449 -12.86 30.29 -3.28
N GLU A 450 -13.45 31.28 -2.61
CA GLU A 450 -13.68 32.62 -3.21
C GLU A 450 -12.38 33.38 -3.50
N THR A 451 -11.34 33.08 -2.76
CA THR A 451 -10.01 33.72 -2.91
C THR A 451 -8.91 32.65 -2.95
N PRO A 452 -7.88 32.86 -3.80
CA PRO A 452 -6.76 31.94 -3.94
C PRO A 452 -5.86 31.88 -2.70
#